data_70c727845f063a6306af1c6b9434779e
#
_entry.id   70c727845f063a6306af1c6b9434779e
#
_cell.length_a   1.000
_cell.length_b   1.000
_cell.length_c   1.000
_cell.angle_alpha   90.00
_cell.angle_beta   90.00
_cell.angle_gamma   90.00
#
_symmetry.space_group_name_H-M   'P 1'
#
loop_
_entity.id
_entity.type
_entity.pdbx_description
1 polymer ?
#
loop_
_entity_poly.entity_id
_entity_poly.type
_entity_poly.pdbx_seq_one_letter_code
_entity_poly.pdbx_strand_id
1 'polypeptide(L)'
;MEICDLCDSRNLCLSKVKLFKELGVDESKSIYLTSIHKDYENGESIFNINDPIDKIIIVRYGKIKTSIYDENGKEYIANIYVKGDIIGDDSIFLERNYETNAFAINKTGICIIDKNTLKNILVKDTEFSIKMINNLSEKLYESQKLLEILSIKEAYKRLAAFLYFRGKLINSNIIELNQETIASSINLSRETVSRKLNELEKEGYIELLTYKKIKIKNNLGLINLTNL
;
A
#
# COMPACT_ATOMS: atom_id res chain seq x y z
N MET A 1 -22.09 -10.14 -12.55
CA MET A 1 -21.08 -9.06 -12.49
C MET A 1 -21.20 -8.32 -13.81
N GLU A 2 -22.04 -7.27 -13.82
CA GLU A 2 -22.28 -6.47 -15.02
C GLU A 2 -21.00 -5.70 -15.37
N ILE A 3 -20.56 -5.84 -16.62
CA ILE A 3 -19.36 -5.17 -17.13
C ILE A 3 -19.77 -3.73 -17.45
N CYS A 4 -19.12 -2.79 -16.78
CA CYS A 4 -19.33 -1.36 -17.09
C CYS A 4 -18.78 -1.06 -18.49
N ASP A 5 -19.65 -0.65 -19.42
CA ASP A 5 -19.32 -0.37 -20.84
C ASP A 5 -18.33 0.79 -21.04
N LEU A 6 -18.00 1.53 -19.96
CA LEU A 6 -17.06 2.65 -19.97
C LEU A 6 -15.59 2.24 -19.76
N CYS A 7 -15.32 0.98 -19.43
CA CYS A 7 -13.97 0.51 -19.20
C CYS A 7 -13.43 -0.22 -20.44
N ASP A 8 -12.64 0.47 -21.25
CA ASP A 8 -11.73 -0.19 -22.17
C ASP A 8 -10.84 -1.17 -21.38
N SER A 9 -10.55 -2.35 -21.93
CA SER A 9 -9.79 -3.44 -21.29
C SER A 9 -8.41 -3.03 -20.75
N ARG A 10 -7.93 -1.86 -21.12
CA ARG A 10 -6.69 -1.20 -20.64
C ARG A 10 -6.87 -0.34 -19.40
N ASN A 11 -8.10 0.04 -19.05
CA ASN A 11 -8.38 0.92 -17.92
C ASN A 11 -8.67 0.12 -16.64
N LEU A 12 -8.16 0.61 -15.50
CA LEU A 12 -8.53 0.06 -14.21
C LEU A 12 -9.98 0.48 -13.91
N CYS A 13 -10.89 -0.47 -13.77
CA CYS A 13 -12.20 -0.20 -13.22
C CYS A 13 -12.05 0.17 -11.74
N LEU A 14 -12.72 1.24 -11.28
CA LEU A 14 -12.72 1.65 -9.87
C LEU A 14 -13.12 0.49 -8.94
N SER A 15 -14.01 -0.40 -9.36
CA SER A 15 -14.37 -1.61 -8.61
C SER A 15 -13.19 -2.56 -8.30
N LYS A 16 -12.04 -2.41 -8.95
CA LYS A 16 -10.81 -3.16 -8.64
C LYS A 16 -9.89 -2.45 -7.66
N VAL A 17 -10.18 -1.20 -7.34
CA VAL A 17 -9.46 -0.42 -6.33
C VAL A 17 -10.04 -0.76 -4.96
N LYS A 18 -9.20 -1.13 -3.98
CA LYS A 18 -9.65 -1.62 -2.65
C LYS A 18 -10.72 -0.71 -2.03
N LEU A 19 -10.51 0.60 -2.09
CA LEU A 19 -11.42 1.61 -1.53
C LEU A 19 -12.81 1.64 -2.22
N PHE A 20 -12.86 1.32 -3.52
CA PHE A 20 -14.07 1.43 -4.35
C PHE A 20 -14.65 0.06 -4.76
N LYS A 21 -14.07 -1.03 -4.28
CA LYS A 21 -14.38 -2.40 -4.75
C LYS A 21 -15.85 -2.80 -4.59
N GLU A 22 -16.51 -2.22 -3.60
CA GLU A 22 -17.89 -2.58 -3.25
C GLU A 22 -18.91 -1.49 -3.61
N LEU A 23 -18.47 -0.44 -4.31
CA LEU A 23 -19.40 0.52 -4.89
C LEU A 23 -20.27 -0.15 -5.94
N GLY A 24 -21.53 0.25 -5.99
CA GLY A 24 -22.44 -0.12 -7.06
C GLY A 24 -21.91 0.33 -8.43
N VAL A 25 -22.50 -0.22 -9.49
CA VAL A 25 -22.08 0.11 -10.87
C VAL A 25 -22.37 1.59 -11.17
N ASP A 26 -23.50 2.12 -10.72
CA ASP A 26 -23.91 3.50 -10.98
C ASP A 26 -23.05 4.50 -10.22
N GLU A 27 -22.70 4.22 -8.96
CA GLU A 27 -21.78 5.05 -8.17
C GLU A 27 -20.37 5.05 -8.76
N SER A 28 -19.87 3.88 -9.13
CA SER A 28 -18.56 3.75 -9.80
C SER A 28 -18.53 4.50 -11.13
N LYS A 29 -19.64 4.47 -11.88
CA LYS A 29 -19.79 5.21 -13.13
C LYS A 29 -19.86 6.72 -12.90
N SER A 30 -20.58 7.16 -11.89
CA SER A 30 -20.67 8.58 -11.51
C SER A 30 -19.29 9.14 -11.12
N ILE A 31 -18.53 8.42 -10.31
CA ILE A 31 -17.17 8.83 -9.92
C ILE A 31 -16.25 8.87 -11.14
N TYR A 32 -16.31 7.86 -12.01
CA TYR A 32 -15.50 7.82 -13.23
C TYR A 32 -15.78 9.03 -14.14
N LEU A 33 -17.04 9.38 -14.34
CA LEU A 33 -17.44 10.51 -15.18
C LEU A 33 -17.06 11.88 -14.61
N THR A 34 -16.96 11.99 -13.28
CA THR A 34 -16.55 13.24 -12.61
C THR A 34 -15.05 13.34 -12.36
N SER A 35 -14.30 12.24 -12.55
CA SER A 35 -12.86 12.20 -12.35
C SER A 35 -12.11 12.71 -13.60
N ILE A 36 -10.92 13.26 -13.35
CA ILE A 36 -10.02 13.72 -14.41
C ILE A 36 -9.05 12.59 -14.72
N HIS A 37 -8.95 12.23 -16.00
CA HIS A 37 -8.00 11.21 -16.47
C HIS A 37 -6.81 11.88 -17.15
N LYS A 38 -5.60 11.53 -16.71
CA LYS A 38 -4.35 12.04 -17.30
C LYS A 38 -3.39 10.89 -17.55
N ASP A 39 -2.64 11.05 -18.63
CA ASP A 39 -1.54 10.17 -19.00
C ASP A 39 -0.22 10.96 -18.92
N TYR A 40 0.82 10.27 -18.46
CA TYR A 40 2.15 10.82 -18.25
C TYR A 40 3.17 9.93 -18.94
N GLU A 41 4.16 10.54 -19.58
CA GLU A 41 5.32 9.84 -20.12
C GLU A 41 6.37 9.60 -19.02
N ASN A 42 7.36 8.77 -19.35
CA ASN A 42 8.44 8.46 -18.40
C ASN A 42 9.18 9.73 -17.93
N GLY A 43 9.30 9.91 -16.64
CA GLY A 43 9.99 11.05 -16.02
C GLY A 43 9.14 12.29 -15.82
N GLU A 44 7.89 12.34 -16.33
CA GLU A 44 7.00 13.48 -16.10
C GLU A 44 6.56 13.59 -14.63
N SER A 45 6.51 14.84 -14.13
CA SER A 45 6.06 15.15 -12.78
C SER A 45 4.55 15.09 -12.68
N ILE A 46 4.06 14.43 -11.64
CA ILE A 46 2.63 14.28 -11.32
C ILE A 46 2.20 15.30 -10.26
N PHE A 47 3.02 15.48 -9.23
CA PHE A 47 2.94 16.55 -8.23
C PHE A 47 4.34 16.81 -7.63
N ASN A 48 4.51 17.96 -7.02
CA ASN A 48 5.75 18.35 -6.38
C ASN A 48 5.59 18.47 -4.86
N ILE A 49 6.71 18.40 -4.16
CA ILE A 49 6.78 18.74 -2.74
C ILE A 49 6.19 20.15 -2.52
N ASN A 50 5.43 20.30 -1.43
CA ASN A 50 4.67 21.50 -1.05
C ASN A 50 3.41 21.80 -1.89
N ASP A 51 3.09 21.02 -2.93
CA ASP A 51 1.76 21.12 -3.56
C ASP A 51 0.69 20.69 -2.54
N PRO A 52 -0.51 21.32 -2.54
CA PRO A 52 -1.57 20.96 -1.61
C PRO A 52 -2.15 19.57 -1.94
N ILE A 53 -2.49 18.81 -0.89
CA ILE A 53 -3.21 17.53 -1.04
C ILE A 53 -4.71 17.83 -1.11
N ASP A 54 -5.18 18.16 -2.31
CA ASP A 54 -6.56 18.52 -2.62
C ASP A 54 -7.28 17.47 -3.50
N LYS A 55 -6.64 16.34 -3.75
CA LYS A 55 -7.11 15.27 -4.64
C LYS A 55 -6.57 13.92 -4.20
N ILE A 56 -7.30 12.86 -4.54
CA ILE A 56 -6.76 11.51 -4.54
C ILE A 56 -6.38 11.12 -5.97
N ILE A 57 -5.29 10.37 -6.09
CA ILE A 57 -4.74 9.92 -7.36
C ILE A 57 -4.76 8.40 -7.36
N ILE A 58 -5.40 7.80 -8.36
CA ILE A 58 -5.47 6.34 -8.53
C ILE A 58 -4.64 5.97 -9.75
N VAL A 59 -3.72 5.02 -9.59
CA VAL A 59 -2.89 4.53 -10.70
C VAL A 59 -3.71 3.57 -11.56
N ARG A 60 -4.04 3.95 -12.79
CA ARG A 60 -4.78 3.11 -13.76
C ARG A 60 -3.87 2.08 -14.42
N TYR A 61 -2.69 2.48 -14.81
CA TYR A 61 -1.62 1.65 -15.37
C TYR A 61 -0.28 2.37 -15.22
N GLY A 62 0.81 1.64 -15.45
CA GLY A 62 2.15 2.17 -15.25
C GLY A 62 2.58 2.15 -13.80
N LYS A 63 3.53 2.99 -13.43
CA LYS A 63 4.10 3.10 -12.09
C LYS A 63 4.47 4.54 -11.75
N ILE A 64 4.24 4.93 -10.52
CA ILE A 64 4.64 6.22 -9.96
C ILE A 64 5.68 5.98 -8.88
N LYS A 65 6.78 6.70 -8.89
CA LYS A 65 7.68 6.81 -7.74
C LYS A 65 7.42 8.12 -7.01
N THR A 66 7.46 8.07 -5.67
CA THR A 66 7.61 9.28 -4.86
C THR A 66 9.02 9.32 -4.31
N SER A 67 9.63 10.50 -4.29
CA SER A 67 11.01 10.69 -3.88
C SER A 67 11.23 12.02 -3.15
N ILE A 68 12.27 12.02 -2.30
CA ILE A 68 12.85 13.20 -1.68
C ILE A 68 14.29 13.33 -2.17
N TYR A 69 14.81 14.56 -2.14
CA TYR A 69 16.20 14.87 -2.48
C TYR A 69 16.91 15.42 -1.25
N ASP A 70 18.14 14.96 -1.01
CA ASP A 70 18.97 15.57 0.04
C ASP A 70 19.62 16.89 -0.45
N GLU A 71 20.36 17.54 0.44
CA GLU A 71 21.05 18.80 0.15
C GLU A 71 22.07 18.70 -0.99
N ASN A 72 22.53 17.50 -1.32
CA ASN A 72 23.47 17.22 -2.42
C ASN A 72 22.76 16.84 -3.71
N GLY A 73 21.42 16.87 -3.74
CA GLY A 73 20.62 16.49 -4.91
C GLY A 73 20.49 14.98 -5.13
N LYS A 74 20.89 14.15 -4.17
CA LYS A 74 20.73 12.70 -4.25
C LYS A 74 19.28 12.31 -4.00
N GLU A 75 18.72 11.53 -4.92
CA GLU A 75 17.35 11.02 -4.85
C GLU A 75 17.23 9.83 -3.89
N TYR A 76 16.22 9.87 -3.04
CA TYR A 76 15.77 8.76 -2.21
C TYR A 76 14.31 8.44 -2.54
N ILE A 77 14.07 7.23 -3.05
CA ILE A 77 12.73 6.76 -3.36
C ILE A 77 12.02 6.42 -2.05
N ALA A 78 10.92 7.14 -1.77
CA ALA A 78 10.08 6.90 -0.60
C ALA A 78 9.10 5.75 -0.85
N ASN A 79 8.39 5.77 -2.01
CA ASN A 79 7.42 4.74 -2.38
C ASN A 79 7.39 4.52 -3.89
N ILE A 80 6.89 3.33 -4.29
CA ILE A 80 6.53 3.01 -5.67
C ILE A 80 5.07 2.55 -5.67
N TYR A 81 4.24 3.26 -6.40
CA TYR A 81 2.82 2.97 -6.58
C TYR A 81 2.61 2.28 -7.92
N VAL A 82 1.75 1.27 -7.92
CA VAL A 82 1.42 0.44 -9.09
C VAL A 82 -0.08 0.47 -9.36
N LYS A 83 -0.50 -0.14 -10.46
CA LYS A 83 -1.91 -0.23 -10.85
C LYS A 83 -2.81 -0.64 -9.68
N GLY A 84 -3.79 0.20 -9.36
CA GLY A 84 -4.76 0.02 -8.28
C GLY A 84 -4.41 0.73 -6.97
N ASP A 85 -3.18 1.23 -6.83
CA ASP A 85 -2.80 2.01 -5.64
C ASP A 85 -3.41 3.41 -5.68
N ILE A 86 -3.60 3.98 -4.48
CA ILE A 86 -4.13 5.31 -4.25
C ILE A 86 -3.07 6.15 -3.54
N ILE A 87 -2.97 7.42 -3.93
CA ILE A 87 -2.13 8.42 -3.29
C ILE A 87 -3.04 9.53 -2.75
N GLY A 88 -2.84 9.93 -1.49
CA GLY A 88 -3.53 11.04 -0.86
C GLY A 88 -4.83 10.68 -0.14
N ASP A 89 -5.28 9.42 -0.16
CA ASP A 89 -6.53 8.98 0.49
C ASP A 89 -6.49 9.07 2.02
N ASP A 90 -5.31 9.05 2.61
CA ASP A 90 -5.08 9.20 4.06
C ASP A 90 -4.94 10.67 4.50
N SER A 91 -4.68 11.57 3.59
CA SER A 91 -4.33 12.97 3.90
C SER A 91 -5.27 14.01 3.29
N ILE A 92 -6.17 13.62 2.38
CA ILE A 92 -7.01 14.56 1.61
C ILE A 92 -7.89 15.48 2.50
N PHE A 93 -8.26 15.04 3.69
CA PHE A 93 -9.04 15.84 4.65
C PHE A 93 -8.19 16.52 5.73
N LEU A 94 -6.88 16.26 5.71
CA LEU A 94 -5.90 16.94 6.57
C LEU A 94 -5.32 18.09 5.75
N GLU A 95 -5.45 19.32 6.16
CA GLU A 95 -4.86 20.47 5.45
C GLU A 95 -3.32 20.39 5.43
N ARG A 96 -2.82 19.51 4.55
CA ARG A 96 -1.40 19.19 4.38
C ARG A 96 -0.97 19.34 2.93
N ASN A 97 0.33 19.47 2.74
CA ASN A 97 0.98 19.46 1.45
C ASN A 97 1.75 18.15 1.26
N TYR A 98 2.03 17.80 0.01
CA TYR A 98 2.91 16.67 -0.30
C TYR A 98 4.32 16.92 0.26
N GLU A 99 4.87 15.90 0.93
CA GLU A 99 6.23 15.92 1.48
C GLU A 99 7.25 15.30 0.52
N THR A 100 6.80 14.85 -0.64
CA THR A 100 7.62 14.20 -1.68
C THR A 100 7.27 14.76 -3.05
N ASN A 101 8.17 14.57 -4.02
CA ASN A 101 7.85 14.73 -5.43
C ASN A 101 7.35 13.39 -5.99
N ALA A 102 6.48 13.41 -7.01
CA ALA A 102 5.99 12.23 -7.69
C ALA A 102 6.27 12.28 -9.19
N PHE A 103 6.83 11.18 -9.71
CA PHE A 103 7.19 11.05 -11.13
C PHE A 103 6.69 9.73 -11.71
N ALA A 104 6.29 9.75 -12.96
CA ALA A 104 6.02 8.54 -13.72
C ALA A 104 7.32 7.79 -14.03
N ILE A 105 7.40 6.48 -13.74
CA ILE A 105 8.58 5.64 -14.07
C ILE A 105 8.54 5.16 -15.52
N ASN A 106 7.34 5.00 -16.06
CA ASN A 106 7.06 4.59 -17.44
C ASN A 106 5.78 5.30 -17.90
N LYS A 107 5.28 4.99 -19.09
CA LYS A 107 3.97 5.50 -19.51
C LYS A 107 2.92 5.12 -18.46
N THR A 108 2.33 6.13 -17.82
CA THR A 108 1.49 5.98 -16.62
C THR A 108 0.19 6.75 -16.81
N GLY A 109 -0.93 6.07 -16.59
CA GLY A 109 -2.24 6.70 -16.57
C GLY A 109 -2.79 6.78 -15.15
N ILE A 110 -3.35 7.92 -14.81
CA ILE A 110 -3.98 8.17 -13.50
C ILE A 110 -5.42 8.62 -13.64
N CYS A 111 -6.18 8.39 -12.57
CA CYS A 111 -7.49 8.96 -12.34
C CYS A 111 -7.40 9.88 -11.13
N ILE A 112 -7.87 11.10 -11.24
CA ILE A 112 -7.84 12.14 -10.21
C ILE A 112 -9.27 12.41 -9.76
N ILE A 113 -9.51 12.31 -8.46
CA ILE A 113 -10.77 12.68 -7.81
C ILE A 113 -10.45 13.82 -6.85
N ASP A 114 -11.03 14.99 -7.09
CA ASP A 114 -10.84 16.16 -6.23
C ASP A 114 -11.55 16.00 -4.88
N LYS A 115 -11.08 16.77 -3.88
CA LYS A 115 -11.59 16.75 -2.50
C LYS A 115 -13.09 17.03 -2.41
N ASN A 116 -13.61 17.95 -3.21
CA ASN A 116 -15.03 18.32 -3.15
C ASN A 116 -15.91 17.22 -3.72
N THR A 117 -15.50 16.62 -4.84
CA THR A 117 -16.18 15.44 -5.42
C THR A 117 -16.19 14.29 -4.41
N LEU A 118 -15.05 13.96 -3.79
CA LEU A 118 -15.00 12.92 -2.77
C LEU A 118 -15.88 13.25 -1.56
N LYS A 119 -15.87 14.50 -1.08
CA LYS A 119 -16.73 14.96 0.01
C LYS A 119 -18.23 14.80 -0.33
N ASN A 120 -18.61 15.15 -1.56
CA ASN A 120 -20.00 14.99 -2.00
C ASN A 120 -20.45 13.53 -2.04
N ILE A 121 -19.54 12.62 -2.43
CA ILE A 121 -19.82 11.17 -2.41
C ILE A 121 -20.00 10.72 -0.96
N LEU A 122 -19.08 11.07 -0.07
CA LEU A 122 -19.13 10.70 1.35
C LEU A 122 -20.42 11.18 2.06
N VAL A 123 -20.92 12.36 1.70
CA VAL A 123 -22.17 12.90 2.27
C VAL A 123 -23.39 12.15 1.74
N LYS A 124 -23.39 11.74 0.48
CA LYS A 124 -24.53 11.11 -0.18
C LYS A 124 -24.61 9.60 0.04
N ASP A 125 -23.47 8.96 0.17
CA ASP A 125 -23.35 7.50 0.30
C ASP A 125 -22.75 7.13 1.66
N THR A 126 -23.64 6.80 2.59
CA THR A 126 -23.26 6.39 3.95
C THR A 126 -22.47 5.07 3.95
N GLU A 127 -22.80 4.14 3.05
CA GLU A 127 -22.12 2.86 2.97
C GLU A 127 -20.67 3.05 2.51
N PHE A 128 -20.46 3.88 1.50
CA PHE A 128 -19.12 4.26 1.05
C PHE A 128 -18.32 4.97 2.16
N SER A 129 -18.98 5.85 2.93
CA SER A 129 -18.33 6.53 4.05
C SER A 129 -17.87 5.57 5.13
N ILE A 130 -18.69 4.57 5.50
CA ILE A 130 -18.32 3.51 6.44
C ILE A 130 -17.14 2.70 5.90
N LYS A 131 -17.14 2.35 4.62
CA LYS A 131 -16.03 1.63 3.98
C LYS A 131 -14.72 2.42 4.00
N MET A 132 -14.79 3.72 3.76
CA MET A 132 -13.62 4.59 3.86
C MET A 132 -13.07 4.64 5.29
N ILE A 133 -13.94 4.77 6.30
CA ILE A 133 -13.57 4.73 7.71
C ILE A 133 -12.91 3.38 8.05
N ASN A 134 -13.49 2.27 7.61
CA ASN A 134 -12.93 0.94 7.84
C ASN A 134 -11.54 0.80 7.20
N ASN A 135 -11.36 1.26 5.95
CA ASN A 135 -10.05 1.24 5.28
C ASN A 135 -8.98 2.05 6.04
N LEU A 136 -9.35 3.25 6.53
CA LEU A 136 -8.45 4.08 7.34
C LEU A 136 -8.15 3.43 8.69
N SER A 137 -9.14 2.82 9.32
CA SER A 137 -8.98 2.07 10.58
C SER A 137 -8.06 0.87 10.40
N GLU A 138 -8.17 0.13 9.30
CA GLU A 138 -7.25 -0.97 8.97
C GLU A 138 -5.82 -0.45 8.80
N LYS A 139 -5.61 0.63 8.04
CA LYS A 139 -4.27 1.25 7.87
C LYS A 139 -3.68 1.70 9.20
N LEU A 140 -4.50 2.31 10.05
CA LEU A 140 -4.07 2.72 11.40
C LEU A 140 -3.66 1.52 12.24
N TYR A 141 -4.46 0.46 12.25
CA TYR A 141 -4.16 -0.78 12.96
C TYR A 141 -2.85 -1.42 12.45
N GLU A 142 -2.66 -1.47 11.12
CA GLU A 142 -1.43 -1.97 10.51
C GLU A 142 -0.20 -1.16 10.97
N SER A 143 -0.31 0.18 10.98
CA SER A 143 0.76 1.07 11.44
C SER A 143 1.08 0.88 12.92
N GLN A 144 0.05 0.75 13.78
CA GLN A 144 0.23 0.50 15.21
C GLN A 144 0.92 -0.84 15.45
N LYS A 145 0.51 -1.90 14.74
CA LYS A 145 1.14 -3.22 14.85
C LYS A 145 2.59 -3.20 14.38
N LEU A 146 2.89 -2.47 13.32
CA LEU A 146 4.28 -2.32 12.88
C LEU A 146 5.13 -1.61 13.94
N LEU A 147 4.62 -0.57 14.59
CA LEU A 147 5.31 0.11 15.69
C LEU A 147 5.58 -0.84 16.87
N GLU A 148 4.59 -1.67 17.25
CA GLU A 148 4.77 -2.70 18.28
C GLU A 148 5.88 -3.68 17.87
N ILE A 149 5.87 -4.17 16.64
CA ILE A 149 6.90 -5.08 16.10
C ILE A 149 8.28 -4.42 16.13
N LEU A 150 8.39 -3.16 15.72
CA LEU A 150 9.66 -2.42 15.70
C LEU A 150 10.20 -2.18 17.12
N SER A 151 9.35 -2.13 18.14
CA SER A 151 9.76 -1.98 19.54
C SER A 151 10.43 -3.25 20.12
N ILE A 152 10.25 -4.41 19.49
CA ILE A 152 10.89 -5.66 19.92
C ILE A 152 12.40 -5.56 19.68
N LYS A 153 13.19 -5.60 20.77
CA LYS A 153 14.65 -5.46 20.69
C LYS A 153 15.34 -6.63 20.00
N GLU A 154 14.87 -7.85 20.26
CA GLU A 154 15.45 -9.08 19.75
C GLU A 154 15.07 -9.32 18.30
N ALA A 155 16.07 -9.32 17.40
CA ALA A 155 15.85 -9.45 15.96
C ALA A 155 15.08 -10.73 15.55
N TYR A 156 15.31 -11.84 16.25
CA TYR A 156 14.62 -13.11 16.01
C TYR A 156 13.13 -13.00 16.29
N LYS A 157 12.77 -12.46 17.46
CA LYS A 157 11.36 -12.25 17.87
C LYS A 157 10.67 -11.20 17.00
N ARG A 158 11.40 -10.12 16.63
CA ARG A 158 10.88 -9.09 15.73
C ARG A 158 10.51 -9.67 14.36
N LEU A 159 11.38 -10.54 13.81
CA LEU A 159 11.09 -11.21 12.54
C LEU A 159 9.92 -12.19 12.68
N ALA A 160 9.85 -12.98 13.75
CA ALA A 160 8.74 -13.89 14.01
C ALA A 160 7.39 -13.15 14.11
N ALA A 161 7.35 -12.03 14.86
CA ALA A 161 6.19 -11.16 14.96
C ALA A 161 5.75 -10.59 13.60
N PHE A 162 6.71 -10.12 12.80
CA PHE A 162 6.43 -9.60 11.47
C PHE A 162 5.81 -10.66 10.54
N LEU A 163 6.40 -11.85 10.49
CA LEU A 163 5.88 -12.94 9.66
C LEU A 163 4.48 -13.36 10.10
N TYR A 164 4.24 -13.52 11.40
CA TYR A 164 2.92 -13.84 11.94
C TYR A 164 1.89 -12.78 11.56
N PHE A 165 2.20 -11.50 11.83
CA PHE A 165 1.30 -10.40 11.54
C PHE A 165 1.02 -10.28 10.03
N ARG A 166 2.06 -10.39 9.20
CA ARG A 166 1.91 -10.34 7.74
C ARG A 166 1.04 -11.47 7.21
N GLY A 167 1.22 -12.69 7.71
CA GLY A 167 0.38 -13.84 7.35
C GLY A 167 -1.09 -13.62 7.70
N LYS A 168 -1.37 -13.06 8.88
CA LYS A 168 -2.72 -12.68 9.28
C LYS A 168 -3.34 -11.61 8.36
N LEU A 169 -2.58 -10.56 8.05
CA LEU A 169 -3.03 -9.45 7.24
C LEU A 169 -3.46 -9.89 5.84
N ILE A 170 -2.68 -10.77 5.22
CA ILE A 170 -2.98 -11.27 3.87
C ILE A 170 -3.91 -12.51 3.88
N ASN A 171 -4.33 -12.95 5.08
CA ASN A 171 -5.10 -14.18 5.28
C ASN A 171 -4.50 -15.39 4.55
N SER A 172 -3.19 -15.56 4.65
CA SER A 172 -2.44 -16.61 3.96
C SER A 172 -1.25 -17.08 4.79
N ASN A 173 -0.98 -18.38 4.72
CA ASN A 173 0.25 -18.94 5.30
C ASN A 173 1.47 -18.81 4.36
N ILE A 174 1.31 -18.25 3.16
CA ILE A 174 2.41 -18.01 2.21
C ILE A 174 2.62 -16.51 2.09
N ILE A 175 3.81 -16.06 2.48
CA ILE A 175 4.25 -14.66 2.39
C ILE A 175 5.16 -14.53 1.18
N GLU A 176 4.80 -13.66 0.24
CA GLU A 176 5.60 -13.36 -0.96
C GLU A 176 6.37 -12.05 -0.78
N LEU A 177 7.46 -12.10 -0.06
CA LEU A 177 8.38 -10.97 0.17
C LEU A 177 9.83 -11.45 0.06
N ASN A 178 10.68 -10.63 -0.56
CA ASN A 178 12.13 -10.90 -0.53
C ASN A 178 12.73 -10.44 0.80
N GLN A 179 13.91 -10.95 1.11
CA GLN A 179 14.62 -10.67 2.37
C GLN A 179 14.97 -9.18 2.54
N GLU A 180 15.19 -8.45 1.46
CA GLU A 180 15.50 -7.03 1.48
C GLU A 180 14.27 -6.19 1.87
N THR A 181 13.10 -6.53 1.30
CA THR A 181 11.82 -5.91 1.69
C THR A 181 11.49 -6.19 3.16
N ILE A 182 11.71 -7.42 3.64
CA ILE A 182 11.51 -7.75 5.06
C ILE A 182 12.48 -6.93 5.92
N ALA A 183 13.75 -6.89 5.57
CA ALA A 183 14.79 -6.19 6.30
C ALA A 183 14.47 -4.69 6.47
N SER A 184 14.11 -4.02 5.38
CA SER A 184 13.71 -2.61 5.40
C SER A 184 12.43 -2.38 6.22
N SER A 185 11.44 -3.29 6.14
CA SER A 185 10.18 -3.16 6.88
C SER A 185 10.35 -3.24 8.40
N ILE A 186 11.34 -3.99 8.90
CA ILE A 186 11.54 -4.19 10.34
C ILE A 186 12.88 -3.67 10.87
N ASN A 187 13.51 -2.78 10.11
CA ASN A 187 14.78 -2.13 10.47
C ASN A 187 15.88 -3.12 10.92
N LEU A 188 16.15 -4.10 10.05
CA LEU A 188 17.24 -5.07 10.19
C LEU A 188 18.10 -5.08 8.93
N SER A 189 19.33 -5.63 9.02
CA SER A 189 20.11 -5.90 7.82
C SER A 189 19.60 -7.16 7.10
N ARG A 190 19.79 -7.22 5.78
CA ARG A 190 19.43 -8.40 4.96
C ARG A 190 20.11 -9.67 5.47
N GLU A 191 21.38 -9.57 5.87
CA GLU A 191 22.16 -10.67 6.43
C GLU A 191 21.55 -11.18 7.74
N THR A 192 21.09 -10.26 8.61
CA THR A 192 20.41 -10.60 9.85
C THR A 192 19.09 -11.32 9.57
N VAL A 193 18.29 -10.80 8.63
CA VAL A 193 17.01 -11.44 8.22
C VAL A 193 17.28 -12.83 7.67
N SER A 194 18.26 -13.00 6.75
CA SER A 194 18.61 -14.29 6.17
C SER A 194 18.98 -15.32 7.24
N ARG A 195 19.84 -14.93 8.17
CA ARG A 195 20.26 -15.81 9.27
C ARG A 195 19.08 -16.20 10.16
N LYS A 196 18.22 -15.24 10.53
CA LYS A 196 17.07 -15.49 11.41
C LYS A 196 15.95 -16.27 10.74
N LEU A 197 15.77 -16.15 9.43
CA LEU A 197 14.87 -17.01 8.66
C LEU A 197 15.33 -18.47 8.69
N ASN A 198 16.62 -18.72 8.51
CA ASN A 198 17.19 -20.08 8.60
C ASN A 198 17.05 -20.68 10.02
N GLU A 199 17.15 -19.86 11.07
CA GLU A 199 16.89 -20.30 12.45
C GLU A 199 15.42 -20.72 12.63
N LEU A 200 14.45 -19.88 12.19
CA LEU A 200 13.01 -20.18 12.24
C LEU A 200 12.64 -21.44 11.43
N GLU A 201 13.31 -21.66 10.29
CA GLU A 201 13.11 -22.86 9.48
C GLU A 201 13.63 -24.12 10.18
N LYS A 202 14.84 -24.08 10.75
CA LYS A 202 15.42 -25.20 11.51
C LYS A 202 14.56 -25.60 12.72
N GLU A 203 13.91 -24.63 13.35
CA GLU A 203 13.01 -24.85 14.48
C GLU A 203 11.59 -25.26 14.05
N GLY A 204 11.33 -25.32 12.73
CA GLY A 204 10.07 -25.81 12.18
C GLY A 204 8.91 -24.82 12.18
N TYR A 205 9.16 -23.54 12.45
CA TYR A 205 8.13 -22.51 12.44
C TYR A 205 7.71 -22.10 11.01
N ILE A 206 8.68 -22.12 10.09
CA ILE A 206 8.48 -21.74 8.68
C ILE A 206 9.14 -22.74 7.74
N GLU A 207 8.88 -22.57 6.44
CA GLU A 207 9.56 -23.27 5.34
C GLU A 207 9.90 -22.26 4.25
N LEU A 208 11.15 -22.22 3.82
CA LEU A 208 11.63 -21.34 2.76
C LEU A 208 11.42 -22.01 1.40
N LEU A 209 10.29 -21.71 0.73
CA LEU A 209 9.95 -22.32 -0.57
C LEU A 209 10.84 -21.78 -1.71
N THR A 210 11.08 -20.46 -1.70
CA THR A 210 11.99 -19.78 -2.63
C THR A 210 12.57 -18.53 -1.95
N TYR A 211 13.48 -17.83 -2.64
CA TYR A 211 14.05 -16.56 -2.14
C TYR A 211 13.00 -15.44 -1.92
N LYS A 212 11.76 -15.59 -2.41
CA LYS A 212 10.65 -14.64 -2.25
C LYS A 212 9.41 -15.25 -1.59
N LYS A 213 9.40 -16.56 -1.30
CA LYS A 213 8.22 -17.24 -0.77
C LYS A 213 8.55 -17.97 0.52
N ILE A 214 7.89 -17.54 1.59
CA ILE A 214 8.03 -18.10 2.94
C ILE A 214 6.68 -18.68 3.32
N LYS A 215 6.64 -19.96 3.70
CA LYS A 215 5.45 -20.62 4.21
C LYS A 215 5.50 -20.71 5.73
N ILE A 216 4.47 -20.21 6.39
CA ILE A 216 4.30 -20.37 7.83
C ILE A 216 3.75 -21.77 8.10
N LYS A 217 4.44 -22.54 8.93
CA LYS A 217 4.03 -23.90 9.35
C LYS A 217 3.38 -23.92 10.73
N ASN A 218 3.79 -23.02 11.63
CA ASN A 218 3.30 -22.96 12.98
C ASN A 218 3.00 -21.51 13.42
N ASN A 219 1.77 -21.06 13.16
CA ASN A 219 1.30 -19.72 13.54
C ASN A 219 1.32 -19.49 15.04
N LEU A 220 0.86 -20.48 15.84
CA LEU A 220 0.84 -20.38 17.31
C LEU A 220 2.27 -20.32 17.88
N GLY A 221 3.18 -21.09 17.29
CA GLY A 221 4.57 -21.05 17.69
C GLY A 221 5.20 -19.69 17.45
N LEU A 222 4.96 -19.05 16.27
CA LEU A 222 5.50 -17.74 15.96
C LEU A 222 5.02 -16.66 16.95
N ILE A 223 3.73 -16.62 17.30
CA ILE A 223 3.20 -15.61 18.23
C ILE A 223 3.73 -15.84 19.65
N ASN A 224 3.85 -17.09 20.09
CA ASN A 224 4.36 -17.41 21.42
C ASN A 224 5.84 -17.00 21.63
N LEU A 225 6.61 -16.88 20.53
CA LEU A 225 7.99 -16.35 20.59
C LEU A 225 8.02 -14.85 20.93
N THR A 226 6.95 -14.11 20.68
CA THR A 226 6.99 -12.64 20.61
C THR A 226 6.55 -11.95 21.89
N ASN A 227 5.86 -12.62 22.80
CA ASN A 227 5.21 -12.02 23.97
C ASN A 227 4.21 -10.89 23.62
N LEU A 228 3.65 -10.87 22.40
CA LEU A 228 2.62 -9.95 21.91
C LEU A 228 1.23 -10.53 22.09
#